data_c56dce94e3245d63f25ae7831041f8ac
#
_entry.id   c56dce94e3245d63f25ae7831041f8ac
#
_cell.length_a   1.000
_cell.length_b   1.000
_cell.length_c   1.000
_cell.angle_alpha   90.00
_cell.angle_beta   90.00
_cell.angle_gamma   90.00
#
_symmetry.space_group_name_H-M   'P 1'
#
loop_
_entity.id
_entity.type
_entity.pdbx_description
1 polymer ?
#
loop_
_entity_poly.entity_id
_entity_poly.type
_entity_poly.pdbx_seq_one_letter_code
_entity_poly.pdbx_strand_id
1 'polypeptide(L)'
;MAGQLVFTLEEFKSAAIKWRKELLMLPIIGCQDTLQHMTGRPGIRYKENVGAISGDAQFGPYKLSRSTDFNLNVDFRTLETFMGSVVAKFEPNSAVSTILGAIGATKGDGQKQTITAKHVLALIAKGLSENLNNAIWSAKRNASGDTTQDLFDGFDTITEAEIKAGKISTDVGNYAKLTDTIDATNAVDIAKDILFHLDPRLRAMDINMYCSQSFVDAYNEGMLLTHGGISYYQQYAQNTVEGSNGKLHMIPLFNKADSKFIHICPKSNMLVGYDQMGDVESVDVEKYEPFILSYVATMFFGCQFESIDPRRFKTIELAG
;
A
#
# COMPACT_ATOMS: atom_id res chain seq x y z
N MET A 1 16.77 -41.27 -26.21
CA MET A 1 15.75 -41.31 -25.14
C MET A 1 15.83 -39.98 -24.42
N ALA A 2 14.94 -39.08 -24.75
CA ALA A 2 14.84 -37.79 -24.08
C ALA A 2 14.33 -38.02 -22.65
N GLY A 3 15.15 -37.67 -21.68
CA GLY A 3 14.76 -37.73 -20.27
C GLY A 3 13.63 -36.73 -19.98
N GLN A 4 12.46 -37.23 -19.79
CA GLN A 4 11.33 -36.46 -19.26
C GLN A 4 11.67 -35.98 -17.84
N LEU A 5 12.03 -34.74 -17.72
CA LEU A 5 11.87 -34.00 -16.46
C LEU A 5 10.41 -33.55 -16.40
N VAL A 6 9.54 -34.44 -16.01
CA VAL A 6 8.13 -34.14 -15.86
C VAL A 6 7.93 -33.78 -14.40
N PHE A 7 7.76 -32.49 -14.12
CA PHE A 7 7.10 -32.09 -12.87
C PHE A 7 5.63 -32.53 -12.96
N THR A 8 5.27 -33.41 -12.07
CA THR A 8 3.89 -33.93 -12.02
C THR A 8 2.99 -32.92 -11.33
N LEU A 9 1.71 -32.91 -11.69
CA LEU A 9 0.70 -32.12 -11.00
C LEU A 9 0.72 -32.39 -9.48
N GLU A 10 0.99 -33.63 -9.06
CA GLU A 10 1.06 -34.01 -7.66
C GLU A 10 2.21 -33.36 -6.92
N GLU A 11 3.37 -33.15 -7.56
CA GLU A 11 4.48 -32.42 -6.95
C GLU A 11 4.15 -30.95 -6.73
N PHE A 12 3.48 -30.30 -7.69
CA PHE A 12 3.00 -28.93 -7.51
C PHE A 12 1.90 -28.85 -6.46
N LYS A 13 0.94 -29.77 -6.43
CA LYS A 13 -0.07 -29.85 -5.37
C LYS A 13 0.57 -30.05 -4.00
N SER A 14 1.51 -30.98 -3.88
CA SER A 14 2.24 -31.19 -2.63
C SER A 14 3.02 -29.95 -2.19
N ALA A 15 3.66 -29.25 -3.12
CA ALA A 15 4.35 -27.99 -2.84
C ALA A 15 3.36 -26.90 -2.42
N ALA A 16 2.24 -26.74 -3.12
CA ALA A 16 1.20 -25.77 -2.78
C ALA A 16 0.63 -26.03 -1.38
N ILE A 17 0.32 -27.28 -1.04
CA ILE A 17 -0.16 -27.66 0.30
C ILE A 17 0.90 -27.42 1.38
N LYS A 18 2.13 -27.86 1.15
CA LYS A 18 3.23 -27.77 2.11
C LYS A 18 3.63 -26.32 2.43
N TRP A 19 3.62 -25.47 1.40
CA TRP A 19 4.08 -24.07 1.49
C TRP A 19 2.92 -23.06 1.43
N ARG A 20 1.68 -23.52 1.55
CA ARG A 20 0.46 -22.72 1.39
C ARG A 20 0.50 -21.40 2.15
N LYS A 21 0.80 -21.43 3.45
CA LYS A 21 0.86 -20.20 4.28
C LYS A 21 1.86 -19.19 3.72
N GLU A 22 3.02 -19.67 3.31
CA GLU A 22 4.06 -18.81 2.75
C GLU A 22 3.64 -18.22 1.40
N LEU A 23 3.08 -19.04 0.51
CA LEU A 23 2.60 -18.61 -0.81
C LEU A 23 1.46 -17.59 -0.71
N LEU A 24 0.57 -17.74 0.25
CA LEU A 24 -0.50 -16.77 0.51
C LEU A 24 0.02 -15.47 1.11
N MET A 25 1.09 -15.52 1.91
CA MET A 25 1.70 -14.33 2.51
C MET A 25 2.56 -13.54 1.52
N LEU A 26 3.11 -14.19 0.50
CA LEU A 26 4.03 -13.55 -0.45
C LEU A 26 3.45 -12.31 -1.13
N PRO A 27 2.18 -12.28 -1.61
CA PRO A 27 1.61 -11.06 -2.19
C PRO A 27 1.58 -9.89 -1.23
N ILE A 28 1.33 -10.12 0.05
CA ILE A 28 1.32 -9.08 1.08
C ILE A 28 2.75 -8.71 1.50
N ILE A 29 3.63 -9.70 1.67
CA ILE A 29 5.04 -9.47 2.03
C ILE A 29 5.75 -8.65 0.95
N GLY A 30 5.49 -8.90 -0.32
CA GLY A 30 6.09 -8.12 -1.39
C GLY A 30 5.56 -6.68 -1.52
N CYS A 31 4.43 -6.37 -0.88
CA CYS A 31 3.96 -5.00 -0.69
C CYS A 31 4.52 -4.34 0.58
N GLN A 32 5.41 -5.02 1.32
CA GLN A 32 5.86 -4.58 2.64
C GLN A 32 6.51 -3.20 2.61
N ASP A 33 7.21 -2.84 1.54
CA ASP A 33 7.82 -1.51 1.39
C ASP A 33 6.79 -0.37 1.46
N THR A 34 5.57 -0.62 1.00
CA THR A 34 4.46 0.33 1.10
C THR A 34 3.66 0.11 2.40
N LEU A 35 3.30 -1.15 2.69
CA LEU A 35 2.44 -1.50 3.82
C LEU A 35 3.08 -1.26 5.20
N GLN A 36 4.41 -1.27 5.30
CA GLN A 36 5.09 -0.93 6.56
C GLN A 36 4.79 0.49 7.05
N HIS A 37 4.42 1.39 6.12
CA HIS A 37 4.04 2.77 6.41
C HIS A 37 2.53 2.96 6.58
N MET A 38 1.75 1.90 6.52
CA MET A 38 0.29 1.87 6.65
C MET A 38 -0.13 0.96 7.80
N THR A 39 -1.40 0.99 8.16
CA THR A 39 -1.96 0.11 9.19
C THR A 39 -2.74 -1.02 8.54
N GLY A 40 -2.20 -2.24 8.62
CA GLY A 40 -2.87 -3.44 8.15
C GLY A 40 -4.00 -3.86 9.10
N ARG A 41 -5.16 -4.19 8.56
CA ARG A 41 -6.32 -4.76 9.24
C ARG A 41 -6.57 -6.16 8.70
N PRO A 42 -6.04 -7.20 9.37
CA PRO A 42 -6.27 -8.57 8.95
C PRO A 42 -7.67 -9.06 9.35
N GLY A 43 -8.20 -10.02 8.61
CA GLY A 43 -9.45 -10.71 8.93
C GLY A 43 -10.71 -9.99 8.47
N ILE A 44 -10.60 -8.96 7.62
CA ILE A 44 -11.76 -8.26 7.09
C ILE A 44 -12.23 -8.96 5.81
N ARG A 45 -13.44 -9.49 5.88
CA ARG A 45 -14.19 -9.99 4.73
C ARG A 45 -15.40 -9.09 4.53
N TYR A 46 -15.48 -8.40 3.40
CA TYR A 46 -16.52 -7.46 2.97
C TYR A 46 -16.40 -6.05 3.59
N LYS A 47 -16.94 -5.77 4.77
CA LYS A 47 -17.06 -4.40 5.29
C LYS A 47 -16.78 -4.32 6.78
N GLU A 48 -15.98 -3.32 7.17
CA GLU A 48 -15.78 -2.91 8.55
C GLU A 48 -15.98 -1.41 8.67
N ASN A 49 -16.75 -0.97 9.67
CA ASN A 49 -16.86 0.46 9.96
C ASN A 49 -15.64 0.90 10.74
N VAL A 50 -14.91 1.84 10.17
CA VAL A 50 -13.76 2.50 10.76
C VAL A 50 -14.08 3.97 10.92
N GLY A 51 -13.53 4.64 11.92
CA GLY A 51 -13.80 6.06 12.06
C GLY A 51 -13.35 6.61 13.40
N ALA A 52 -13.38 7.93 13.49
CA ALA A 52 -13.03 8.66 14.67
C ALA A 52 -14.30 9.09 15.42
N ILE A 53 -14.30 8.85 16.72
CA ILE A 53 -15.29 9.42 17.63
C ILE A 53 -14.68 10.68 18.21
N SER A 54 -15.33 11.82 18.02
CA SER A 54 -14.92 13.08 18.60
C SER A 54 -16.03 13.66 19.48
N GLY A 55 -15.65 14.35 20.53
CA GLY A 55 -16.59 15.02 21.41
C GLY A 55 -15.91 16.22 22.05
N ASP A 56 -16.68 17.24 22.38
CA ASP A 56 -16.18 18.42 23.05
C ASP A 56 -16.73 18.47 24.49
N ALA A 57 -15.80 18.32 25.45
CA ALA A 57 -16.11 18.49 26.87
C ALA A 57 -15.19 19.56 27.45
N GLN A 58 -15.76 20.56 28.10
CA GLN A 58 -15.00 21.68 28.64
C GLN A 58 -15.15 21.78 30.18
N PHE A 59 -13.99 21.93 30.84
CA PHE A 59 -13.97 22.34 32.22
C PHE A 59 -14.22 23.87 32.31
N GLY A 60 -15.03 24.27 33.23
CA GLY A 60 -15.19 25.68 33.52
C GLY A 60 -15.16 25.94 35.02
N PRO A 61 -15.18 27.23 35.47
CA PRO A 61 -15.19 27.59 36.87
C PRO A 61 -16.29 26.84 37.62
N TYR A 62 -16.02 26.45 38.87
CA TYR A 62 -16.98 25.71 39.69
C TYR A 62 -18.31 26.43 39.83
N LYS A 63 -19.41 25.74 39.47
CA LYS A 63 -20.79 26.19 39.70
C LYS A 63 -21.63 24.98 40.12
N LEU A 64 -22.41 25.10 41.16
CA LEU A 64 -23.25 24.02 41.70
C LEU A 64 -24.31 23.51 40.71
N SER A 65 -24.77 24.36 39.80
CA SER A 65 -25.81 24.06 38.79
C SER A 65 -25.25 23.87 37.40
N ARG A 66 -23.98 23.46 37.28
CA ARG A 66 -23.37 23.28 35.95
C ARG A 66 -23.83 22.00 35.31
N SER A 67 -24.49 22.12 34.19
CA SER A 67 -24.73 21.02 33.25
C SER A 67 -24.15 21.42 31.90
N THR A 68 -23.44 20.52 31.25
CA THR A 68 -22.88 20.71 29.90
C THR A 68 -23.30 19.53 29.06
N ASP A 69 -23.96 19.79 27.93
CA ASP A 69 -24.29 18.76 27.00
C ASP A 69 -23.01 18.28 26.28
N PHE A 70 -22.76 16.98 26.31
CA PHE A 70 -21.65 16.37 25.61
C PHE A 70 -22.11 15.94 24.22
N ASN A 71 -21.73 16.74 23.23
CA ASN A 71 -22.02 16.39 21.82
C ASN A 71 -20.99 15.38 21.32
N LEU A 72 -21.44 14.14 21.16
CA LEU A 72 -20.66 13.09 20.53
C LEU A 72 -20.81 13.20 19.01
N ASN A 73 -19.73 13.53 18.32
CA ASN A 73 -19.67 13.48 16.87
C ASN A 73 -18.98 12.19 16.43
N VAL A 74 -19.71 11.41 15.67
CA VAL A 74 -19.25 10.10 15.19
C VAL A 74 -19.15 10.17 13.67
N ASP A 75 -17.92 10.15 13.16
CA ASP A 75 -17.66 10.13 11.73
C ASP A 75 -17.18 8.72 11.33
N PHE A 76 -18.13 7.92 10.84
CA PHE A 76 -17.83 6.57 10.37
C PHE A 76 -17.49 6.56 8.87
N ARG A 77 -16.42 5.88 8.56
CA ARG A 77 -16.07 5.49 7.21
C ARG A 77 -16.12 3.96 7.11
N THR A 78 -16.36 3.45 5.94
CA THR A 78 -16.44 1.99 5.74
C THR A 78 -15.20 1.53 4.97
N LEU A 79 -14.41 0.67 5.60
CA LEU A 79 -13.37 -0.09 4.92
C LEU A 79 -14.03 -1.30 4.26
N GLU A 80 -14.08 -1.29 2.95
CA GLU A 80 -14.66 -2.37 2.14
C GLU A 80 -13.56 -3.16 1.47
N THR A 81 -13.60 -4.48 1.63
CA THR A 81 -12.67 -5.40 0.97
C THR A 81 -13.42 -6.22 -0.07
N PHE A 82 -12.78 -6.44 -1.19
CA PHE A 82 -13.33 -7.18 -2.32
C PHE A 82 -12.55 -8.47 -2.53
N MET A 83 -13.28 -9.53 -2.85
CA MET A 83 -12.69 -10.81 -3.19
C MET A 83 -12.07 -10.72 -4.59
N GLY A 84 -10.76 -10.87 -4.65
CA GLY A 84 -10.00 -11.08 -5.88
C GLY A 84 -9.75 -12.56 -6.10
N SER A 85 -9.77 -12.99 -7.34
CA SER A 85 -9.39 -14.33 -7.75
C SER A 85 -8.35 -14.26 -8.87
N VAL A 86 -7.42 -15.19 -8.87
CA VAL A 86 -6.46 -15.33 -9.95
C VAL A 86 -6.39 -16.78 -10.41
N VAL A 87 -6.34 -16.95 -11.73
CA VAL A 87 -6.07 -18.23 -12.40
C VAL A 87 -4.87 -17.99 -13.32
N ALA A 88 -3.66 -18.20 -12.81
CA ALA A 88 -2.43 -18.03 -13.57
C ALA A 88 -2.04 -19.35 -14.26
N LYS A 89 -2.11 -19.38 -15.58
CA LYS A 89 -1.72 -20.55 -16.39
C LYS A 89 -0.21 -20.53 -16.61
N PHE A 90 0.43 -21.66 -16.41
CA PHE A 90 1.86 -21.81 -16.68
C PHE A 90 2.18 -23.20 -17.23
N GLU A 91 3.21 -23.26 -18.04
CA GLU A 91 3.77 -24.51 -18.56
C GLU A 91 4.97 -24.92 -17.70
N PRO A 92 4.88 -26.00 -16.90
CA PRO A 92 5.97 -26.41 -16.02
C PRO A 92 7.28 -26.69 -16.74
N ASN A 93 7.21 -27.25 -17.95
CA ASN A 93 8.40 -27.61 -18.73
C ASN A 93 9.17 -26.38 -19.22
N SER A 94 8.47 -25.31 -19.59
CA SER A 94 9.08 -24.04 -19.99
C SER A 94 9.80 -23.37 -18.83
N ALA A 95 9.16 -23.29 -17.67
CA ALA A 95 9.76 -22.74 -16.45
C ALA A 95 10.99 -23.54 -16.01
N VAL A 96 10.92 -24.87 -16.10
CA VAL A 96 11.99 -25.78 -15.74
C VAL A 96 13.20 -25.64 -16.68
N SER A 97 13.00 -25.53 -17.99
CA SER A 97 14.09 -25.35 -18.92
C SER A 97 14.90 -24.09 -18.68
N THR A 98 14.25 -23.04 -18.21
CA THR A 98 14.89 -21.74 -17.93
C THR A 98 15.60 -21.73 -16.57
N ILE A 99 14.97 -22.29 -15.53
CA ILE A 99 15.48 -22.25 -14.15
C ILE A 99 16.49 -23.37 -13.89
N LEU A 100 16.23 -24.59 -14.40
CA LEU A 100 17.11 -25.75 -14.17
C LEU A 100 18.31 -25.79 -15.08
N GLY A 101 18.28 -25.14 -16.24
CA GLY A 101 19.48 -24.92 -17.06
C GLY A 101 20.56 -24.15 -16.30
N ALA A 102 20.15 -23.29 -15.36
CA ALA A 102 21.05 -22.51 -14.50
C ALA A 102 21.49 -23.26 -13.22
N ILE A 103 20.73 -24.24 -12.73
CA ILE A 103 20.98 -24.88 -11.42
C ILE A 103 21.65 -26.28 -11.57
N GLY A 104 21.77 -26.81 -12.78
CA GLY A 104 22.38 -28.12 -13.02
C GLY A 104 21.63 -29.26 -12.32
N ALA A 105 20.42 -29.54 -12.77
CA ALA A 105 19.57 -30.55 -12.16
C ALA A 105 20.17 -31.94 -12.20
N THR A 106 20.63 -32.46 -11.08
CA THR A 106 21.00 -33.84 -10.89
C THR A 106 19.71 -34.67 -10.76
N LYS A 107 19.51 -35.62 -11.66
CA LYS A 107 18.39 -36.57 -11.60
C LYS A 107 18.31 -37.25 -10.22
N GLY A 108 17.14 -37.28 -9.61
CA GLY A 108 16.79 -38.30 -8.64
C GLY A 108 16.53 -37.85 -7.19
N ASP A 109 16.41 -36.57 -6.89
CA ASP A 109 16.15 -36.09 -5.54
C ASP A 109 14.79 -35.42 -5.43
N GLY A 110 13.79 -36.14 -4.89
CA GLY A 110 12.42 -35.62 -4.75
C GLY A 110 12.32 -34.33 -3.90
N GLN A 111 13.28 -34.08 -3.01
CA GLN A 111 13.33 -32.83 -2.26
C GLN A 111 13.72 -31.65 -3.17
N LYS A 112 14.62 -31.84 -4.13
CA LYS A 112 15.03 -30.80 -5.08
C LYS A 112 13.90 -30.44 -6.04
N GLN A 113 13.10 -31.43 -6.46
CA GLN A 113 11.93 -31.21 -7.30
C GLN A 113 10.86 -30.38 -6.57
N THR A 114 10.58 -30.69 -5.30
CA THR A 114 9.63 -29.94 -4.48
C THR A 114 10.09 -28.49 -4.27
N ILE A 115 11.38 -28.24 -4.04
CA ILE A 115 11.96 -26.91 -3.90
C ILE A 115 11.80 -26.11 -5.21
N THR A 116 11.97 -26.74 -6.35
CA THR A 116 11.81 -26.05 -7.65
C THR A 116 10.34 -25.69 -7.93
N ALA A 117 9.40 -26.58 -7.62
CA ALA A 117 7.98 -26.29 -7.72
C ALA A 117 7.61 -25.09 -6.81
N LYS A 118 8.13 -25.04 -5.59
CA LYS A 118 7.97 -23.88 -4.70
C LYS A 118 8.46 -22.58 -5.35
N HIS A 119 9.62 -22.58 -5.98
CA HIS A 119 10.17 -21.38 -6.61
C HIS A 119 9.30 -20.87 -7.77
N VAL A 120 8.73 -21.74 -8.58
CA VAL A 120 7.80 -21.35 -9.66
C VAL A 120 6.55 -20.71 -9.08
N LEU A 121 5.94 -21.33 -8.06
CA LEU A 121 4.75 -20.76 -7.40
C LEU A 121 5.07 -19.44 -6.71
N ALA A 122 6.25 -19.30 -6.11
CA ALA A 122 6.70 -18.07 -5.49
C ALA A 122 6.91 -16.93 -6.51
N LEU A 123 7.38 -17.23 -7.73
CA LEU A 123 7.47 -16.23 -8.81
C LEU A 123 6.11 -15.72 -9.24
N ILE A 124 5.11 -16.59 -9.34
CA ILE A 124 3.73 -16.17 -9.64
C ILE A 124 3.20 -15.28 -8.53
N ALA A 125 3.35 -15.69 -7.27
CA ALA A 125 2.93 -14.91 -6.11
C ALA A 125 3.65 -13.54 -6.02
N LYS A 126 4.93 -13.46 -6.42
CA LYS A 126 5.68 -12.20 -6.50
C LYS A 126 5.09 -11.27 -7.56
N GLY A 127 4.75 -11.77 -8.74
CA GLY A 127 4.09 -10.96 -9.78
C GLY A 127 2.74 -10.41 -9.32
N LEU A 128 1.95 -11.22 -8.58
CA LEU A 128 0.70 -10.74 -7.97
C LEU A 128 0.95 -9.63 -6.95
N SER A 129 2.02 -9.76 -6.15
CA SER A 129 2.45 -8.76 -5.19
C SER A 129 2.80 -7.42 -5.84
N GLU A 130 3.60 -7.43 -6.91
CA GLU A 130 3.98 -6.22 -7.64
C GLU A 130 2.76 -5.50 -8.21
N ASN A 131 1.83 -6.24 -8.82
CA ASN A 131 0.58 -5.69 -9.33
C ASN A 131 -0.30 -5.12 -8.22
N LEU A 132 -0.40 -5.79 -7.08
CA LEU A 132 -1.16 -5.33 -5.92
C LEU A 132 -0.55 -4.04 -5.34
N ASN A 133 0.78 -3.99 -5.21
CA ASN A 133 1.49 -2.83 -4.71
C ASN A 133 1.28 -1.59 -5.60
N ASN A 134 1.31 -1.77 -6.92
CA ASN A 134 1.02 -0.69 -7.87
C ASN A 134 -0.46 -0.25 -7.80
N ALA A 135 -1.37 -1.18 -7.50
CA ALA A 135 -2.80 -0.91 -7.41
C ALA A 135 -3.20 -0.10 -6.15
N ILE A 136 -2.43 -0.13 -5.07
CA ILE A 136 -2.77 0.53 -3.78
C ILE A 136 -3.15 2.00 -3.96
N TRP A 137 -2.51 2.71 -4.89
CA TRP A 137 -2.77 4.13 -5.13
C TRP A 137 -3.83 4.37 -6.21
N SER A 138 -3.63 3.81 -7.39
CA SER A 138 -4.36 4.16 -8.61
C SER A 138 -5.54 3.25 -8.94
N ALA A 139 -5.76 2.17 -8.22
CA ALA A 139 -6.83 1.22 -8.49
C ALA A 139 -8.21 1.89 -8.45
N LYS A 140 -9.10 1.44 -9.35
CA LYS A 140 -10.48 1.90 -9.43
C LYS A 140 -11.39 0.71 -9.62
N ARG A 141 -12.27 0.48 -8.66
CA ARG A 141 -13.18 -0.67 -8.64
C ARG A 141 -14.01 -0.76 -9.92
N ASN A 142 -13.87 -1.90 -10.61
CA ASN A 142 -14.69 -2.30 -11.75
C ASN A 142 -15.04 -3.78 -11.63
N ALA A 143 -16.30 -4.10 -11.35
CA ALA A 143 -16.74 -5.47 -11.15
C ALA A 143 -16.62 -6.36 -12.41
N SER A 144 -16.49 -5.76 -13.59
CA SER A 144 -16.35 -6.44 -14.87
C SER A 144 -14.91 -6.42 -15.40
N GLY A 145 -13.96 -5.89 -14.62
CA GLY A 145 -12.55 -5.82 -15.01
C GLY A 145 -11.81 -7.12 -14.71
N ASP A 146 -10.66 -7.29 -15.36
CA ASP A 146 -9.85 -8.50 -15.30
C ASP A 146 -8.47 -8.27 -14.68
N THR A 147 -8.21 -7.06 -14.19
CA THR A 147 -6.89 -6.68 -13.67
C THR A 147 -6.93 -6.37 -12.18
N THR A 148 -5.76 -6.38 -11.53
CA THR A 148 -5.64 -5.98 -10.12
C THR A 148 -6.06 -4.51 -9.90
N GLN A 149 -5.93 -3.66 -10.93
CA GLN A 149 -6.38 -2.27 -10.89
C GLN A 149 -7.90 -2.12 -10.78
N ASP A 150 -8.66 -3.15 -11.15
CA ASP A 150 -10.13 -3.19 -11.12
C ASP A 150 -10.68 -3.78 -9.82
N LEU A 151 -9.79 -4.26 -8.91
CA LEU A 151 -10.22 -5.04 -7.75
C LEU A 151 -10.87 -4.18 -6.66
N PHE A 152 -10.29 -3.03 -6.33
CA PHE A 152 -10.72 -2.14 -5.24
C PHE A 152 -10.46 -0.69 -5.61
N ASP A 153 -10.90 0.27 -4.77
CA ASP A 153 -10.54 1.67 -4.93
C ASP A 153 -9.26 1.97 -4.14
N GLY A 154 -8.23 2.47 -4.85
CA GLY A 154 -6.97 2.92 -4.26
C GLY A 154 -7.10 4.28 -3.58
N PHE A 155 -6.08 4.67 -2.82
CA PHE A 155 -6.11 5.91 -2.04
C PHE A 155 -6.27 7.17 -2.89
N ASP A 156 -5.65 7.23 -4.07
CA ASP A 156 -5.80 8.38 -4.98
C ASP A 156 -7.23 8.44 -5.55
N THR A 157 -7.81 7.30 -5.91
CA THR A 157 -9.19 7.19 -6.40
C THR A 157 -10.20 7.61 -5.32
N ILE A 158 -10.00 7.17 -4.08
CA ILE A 158 -10.81 7.60 -2.93
C ILE A 158 -10.68 9.11 -2.74
N THR A 159 -9.47 9.65 -2.82
CA THR A 159 -9.22 11.10 -2.69
C THR A 159 -9.93 11.88 -3.77
N GLU A 160 -9.86 11.46 -5.04
CA GLU A 160 -10.59 12.10 -6.14
C GLU A 160 -12.11 12.07 -5.94
N ALA A 161 -12.64 10.96 -5.46
CA ALA A 161 -14.07 10.83 -5.16
C ALA A 161 -14.52 11.77 -4.03
N GLU A 162 -13.71 11.88 -2.97
CA GLU A 162 -14.00 12.77 -1.83
C GLU A 162 -13.81 14.26 -2.19
N ILE A 163 -12.90 14.61 -3.10
CA ILE A 163 -12.78 15.97 -3.66
C ILE A 163 -14.05 16.31 -4.46
N LYS A 164 -14.51 15.41 -5.33
CA LYS A 164 -15.76 15.58 -6.09
C LYS A 164 -16.99 15.70 -5.18
N ALA A 165 -16.99 15.01 -4.05
CA ALA A 165 -18.04 15.10 -3.04
C ALA A 165 -17.95 16.35 -2.15
N GLY A 166 -16.90 17.18 -2.29
CA GLY A 166 -16.67 18.38 -1.49
C GLY A 166 -16.23 18.13 -0.04
N LYS A 167 -15.93 16.91 0.33
CA LYS A 167 -15.44 16.54 1.66
C LYS A 167 -13.95 16.80 1.84
N ILE A 168 -13.19 16.75 0.75
CA ILE A 168 -11.80 17.19 0.67
C ILE A 168 -11.80 18.46 -0.16
N SER A 169 -11.50 19.60 0.49
CA SER A 169 -11.50 20.91 -0.17
C SER A 169 -10.62 21.91 0.58
N THR A 170 -10.28 23.01 -0.09
CA THR A 170 -9.57 24.13 0.52
C THR A 170 -10.34 24.76 1.67
N ASP A 171 -11.67 24.83 1.55
CA ASP A 171 -12.56 25.42 2.57
C ASP A 171 -12.57 24.60 3.85
N VAL A 172 -12.53 23.27 3.74
CA VAL A 172 -12.38 22.36 4.89
C VAL A 172 -10.97 22.42 5.48
N GLY A 173 -9.96 22.79 4.70
CA GLY A 173 -8.57 22.92 5.13
C GLY A 173 -7.73 21.63 4.96
N ASN A 174 -8.31 20.55 4.45
CA ASN A 174 -7.64 19.26 4.23
C ASN A 174 -7.08 19.05 2.82
N TYR A 175 -7.16 20.09 1.96
CA TYR A 175 -6.68 20.06 0.58
C TYR A 175 -5.87 21.31 0.25
N ALA A 176 -4.87 21.16 -0.60
CA ALA A 176 -4.21 22.25 -1.30
C ALA A 176 -3.81 21.78 -2.71
N LYS A 177 -3.70 22.73 -3.65
CA LYS A 177 -3.26 22.46 -5.00
C LYS A 177 -2.01 23.27 -5.28
N LEU A 178 -0.96 22.61 -5.79
CA LEU A 178 0.25 23.25 -6.27
C LEU A 178 0.03 23.77 -7.69
N THR A 179 0.55 24.95 -7.96
CA THR A 179 0.54 25.59 -9.28
C THR A 179 1.80 25.31 -10.07
N ASP A 180 2.91 25.12 -9.36
CA ASP A 180 4.23 25.00 -9.94
C ASP A 180 4.69 23.54 -10.00
N THR A 181 5.39 23.19 -11.06
CA THR A 181 6.08 21.90 -11.17
C THR A 181 7.22 21.83 -10.15
N ILE A 182 7.40 20.66 -9.55
CA ILE A 182 8.42 20.45 -8.54
C ILE A 182 9.76 20.19 -9.20
N ASP A 183 10.75 20.97 -8.80
CA ASP A 183 12.15 20.82 -9.21
C ASP A 183 13.10 21.06 -8.01
N ALA A 184 14.39 20.87 -8.23
CA ALA A 184 15.41 21.06 -7.19
C ALA A 184 15.48 22.48 -6.61
N THR A 185 14.97 23.50 -7.33
CA THR A 185 15.04 24.90 -6.88
C THR A 185 13.90 25.27 -5.95
N ASN A 186 12.73 24.60 -6.07
CA ASN A 186 11.53 24.95 -5.32
C ASN A 186 11.05 23.85 -4.35
N ALA A 187 11.55 22.61 -4.48
CA ALA A 187 11.05 21.47 -3.68
C ALA A 187 11.17 21.69 -2.16
N VAL A 188 12.25 22.35 -1.71
CA VAL A 188 12.46 22.65 -0.29
C VAL A 188 11.45 23.67 0.23
N ASP A 189 11.22 24.73 -0.54
CA ASP A 189 10.26 25.77 -0.17
C ASP A 189 8.83 25.24 -0.20
N ILE A 190 8.47 24.42 -1.20
CA ILE A 190 7.19 23.73 -1.25
C ILE A 190 6.99 22.82 -0.04
N ALA A 191 7.99 22.01 0.34
CA ALA A 191 7.90 21.14 1.49
C ALA A 191 7.71 21.90 2.81
N LYS A 192 8.41 23.05 2.96
CA LYS A 192 8.24 23.95 4.10
C LYS A 192 6.88 24.64 4.09
N ASP A 193 6.42 25.10 2.95
CA ASP A 193 5.10 25.71 2.79
C ASP A 193 3.99 24.72 3.18
N ILE A 194 4.08 23.51 2.69
CA ILE A 194 3.19 22.42 3.10
C ILE A 194 3.20 22.25 4.62
N LEU A 195 4.37 22.15 5.24
CA LEU A 195 4.51 21.98 6.69
C LEU A 195 3.88 23.13 7.47
N PHE A 196 4.04 24.39 7.03
CA PHE A 196 3.53 25.56 7.73
C PHE A 196 1.99 25.70 7.59
N HIS A 197 1.43 25.18 6.50
CA HIS A 197 -0.02 25.18 6.27
C HIS A 197 -0.74 23.91 6.78
N LEU A 198 -0.07 23.04 7.54
CA LEU A 198 -0.72 21.94 8.25
C LEU A 198 -1.47 22.47 9.48
N ASP A 199 -2.58 21.78 9.81
CA ASP A 199 -3.26 22.02 11.09
C ASP A 199 -2.27 21.85 12.27
N PRO A 200 -2.27 22.73 13.28
CA PRO A 200 -1.36 22.65 14.42
C PRO A 200 -1.40 21.31 15.15
N ARG A 201 -2.57 20.63 15.20
CA ARG A 201 -2.73 19.32 15.84
C ARG A 201 -2.09 18.22 14.99
N LEU A 202 -2.27 18.26 13.67
CA LEU A 202 -1.63 17.33 12.74
C LEU A 202 -0.10 17.51 12.80
N ARG A 203 0.39 18.75 12.77
CA ARG A 203 1.81 19.07 12.86
C ARG A 203 2.45 18.63 14.20
N ALA A 204 1.68 18.50 15.26
CA ALA A 204 2.16 18.03 16.55
C ALA A 204 2.38 16.51 16.61
N MET A 205 1.76 15.76 15.70
CA MET A 205 1.86 14.30 15.62
C MET A 205 3.12 13.87 14.84
N ASP A 206 3.43 12.60 14.94
CA ASP A 206 4.37 11.91 14.05
C ASP A 206 3.60 11.50 12.78
N ILE A 207 3.96 12.10 11.66
CA ILE A 207 3.20 12.01 10.41
C ILE A 207 4.09 11.65 9.23
N ASN A 208 3.52 10.93 8.30
CA ASN A 208 4.14 10.54 7.06
C ASN A 208 3.62 11.39 5.90
N MET A 209 4.52 11.81 5.03
CA MET A 209 4.24 12.40 3.74
C MET A 209 4.52 11.35 2.66
N TYR A 210 3.45 10.76 2.14
CA TYR A 210 3.52 9.76 1.08
C TYR A 210 3.69 10.46 -0.27
N CYS A 211 4.87 10.39 -0.82
CA CYS A 211 5.24 11.09 -2.06
C CYS A 211 5.99 10.17 -3.02
N SER A 212 6.20 10.65 -4.24
CA SER A 212 7.02 9.95 -5.23
C SER A 212 8.51 10.04 -4.87
N GLN A 213 9.30 9.11 -5.37
CA GLN A 213 10.76 9.15 -5.25
C GLN A 213 11.33 10.43 -5.87
N SER A 214 10.79 10.88 -7.01
CA SER A 214 11.23 12.09 -7.69
C SER A 214 11.07 13.35 -6.83
N PHE A 215 10.04 13.42 -5.99
CA PHE A 215 9.87 14.53 -5.05
C PHE A 215 11.00 14.56 -4.01
N VAL A 216 11.34 13.40 -3.44
CA VAL A 216 12.40 13.28 -2.43
C VAL A 216 13.76 13.58 -3.05
N ASP A 217 13.99 13.13 -4.27
CA ASP A 217 15.24 13.42 -4.99
C ASP A 217 15.38 14.93 -5.26
N ALA A 218 14.32 15.59 -5.73
CA ALA A 218 14.31 17.05 -5.93
C ALA A 218 14.50 17.81 -4.61
N TYR A 219 13.86 17.36 -3.53
CA TYR A 219 14.06 17.95 -2.20
C TYR A 219 15.50 17.80 -1.73
N ASN A 220 16.11 16.64 -1.88
CA ASN A 220 17.48 16.37 -1.48
C ASN A 220 18.47 17.22 -2.29
N GLU A 221 18.27 17.33 -3.59
CA GLU A 221 19.08 18.19 -4.44
C GLU A 221 18.92 19.66 -4.07
N GLY A 222 17.69 20.12 -3.83
CA GLY A 222 17.41 21.48 -3.37
C GLY A 222 18.06 21.82 -2.04
N MET A 223 18.07 20.89 -1.09
CA MET A 223 18.77 21.06 0.17
C MET A 223 20.28 21.19 -0.03
N LEU A 224 20.86 20.40 -0.93
CA LEU A 224 22.28 20.49 -1.28
C LEU A 224 22.64 21.87 -1.86
N LEU A 225 21.77 22.40 -2.72
CA LEU A 225 21.94 23.73 -3.30
C LEU A 225 21.83 24.85 -2.26
N THR A 226 20.95 24.71 -1.27
CA THR A 226 20.65 25.73 -0.27
C THR A 226 21.69 25.76 0.86
N HIS A 227 22.12 24.60 1.37
CA HIS A 227 22.95 24.52 2.57
C HIS A 227 24.41 24.10 2.33
N GLY A 228 24.78 23.70 1.11
CA GLY A 228 26.10 23.15 0.81
C GLY A 228 26.39 21.82 1.52
N GLY A 229 27.41 21.09 1.08
CA GLY A 229 27.57 19.67 1.35
C GLY A 229 27.84 19.19 2.78
N ILE A 230 28.00 20.06 3.80
CA ILE A 230 28.46 19.61 5.13
C ILE A 230 27.33 19.22 6.06
N SER A 231 26.17 19.88 6.01
CA SER A 231 24.98 19.52 6.81
C SER A 231 24.23 18.32 6.25
N TYR A 232 24.52 17.99 5.04
CA TYR A 232 23.85 16.94 4.28
C TYR A 232 23.91 15.58 4.96
N TYR A 233 25.08 15.14 5.41
CA TYR A 233 25.29 13.77 5.87
C TYR A 233 24.60 13.38 7.18
N GLN A 234 24.34 14.30 8.07
CA GLN A 234 23.72 14.00 9.38
C GLN A 234 22.20 14.10 9.37
N GLN A 235 21.63 14.91 8.52
CA GLN A 235 20.18 15.18 8.47
C GLN A 235 19.42 14.28 7.50
N TYR A 236 20.07 13.78 6.46
CA TYR A 236 19.44 13.01 5.39
C TYR A 236 19.17 11.55 5.72
N ALA A 237 19.84 10.98 6.68
CA ALA A 237 19.53 9.63 7.17
C ALA A 237 18.11 9.50 7.75
N GLN A 238 17.40 10.61 7.94
CA GLN A 238 16.09 10.62 8.59
C GLN A 238 14.92 10.87 7.66
N ASN A 239 15.12 11.21 6.38
CA ASN A 239 14.06 11.54 5.41
C ASN A 239 12.97 12.46 6.00
N THR A 240 13.35 13.46 6.79
CA THR A 240 12.42 14.38 7.44
C THR A 240 12.47 15.75 6.81
N VAL A 241 11.32 16.42 6.74
CA VAL A 241 11.24 17.81 6.25
C VAL A 241 11.89 18.75 7.26
N GLU A 242 12.75 19.64 6.77
CA GLU A 242 13.41 20.67 7.59
C GLU A 242 12.36 21.57 8.28
N GLY A 243 12.59 21.86 9.56
CA GLY A 243 11.67 22.66 10.38
C GLY A 243 10.53 21.87 11.00
N SER A 244 10.40 20.56 10.72
CA SER A 244 9.38 19.69 11.32
C SER A 244 9.76 19.13 12.69
N ASN A 245 10.97 19.42 13.18
CA ASN A 245 11.54 18.80 14.39
C ASN A 245 11.53 17.26 14.34
N GLY A 246 11.75 16.69 13.15
CA GLY A 246 11.76 15.24 12.95
C GLY A 246 10.40 14.57 12.94
N LYS A 247 9.27 15.32 12.86
CA LYS A 247 7.92 14.77 12.93
C LYS A 247 7.27 14.52 11.57
N LEU A 248 7.69 15.21 10.52
CA LEU A 248 7.18 14.98 9.17
C LEU A 248 8.19 14.16 8.38
N HIS A 249 7.88 12.87 8.22
CA HIS A 249 8.71 11.93 7.49
C HIS A 249 8.29 11.85 6.02
N MET A 250 9.22 12.05 5.12
CA MET A 250 9.03 11.80 3.69
C MET A 250 9.18 10.31 3.42
N ILE A 251 8.15 9.70 2.87
CA ILE A 251 8.14 8.28 2.50
C ILE A 251 8.18 8.20 0.98
N PRO A 252 9.38 7.97 0.40
CA PRO A 252 9.52 7.80 -1.03
C PRO A 252 8.93 6.47 -1.48
N LEU A 253 7.98 6.53 -2.40
CA LEU A 253 7.30 5.35 -2.90
C LEU A 253 7.42 5.28 -4.42
N PHE A 254 8.01 4.18 -4.92
CA PHE A 254 8.17 3.97 -6.36
C PHE A 254 6.83 3.77 -7.09
N ASN A 255 5.86 3.15 -6.40
CA ASN A 255 4.51 2.91 -6.91
C ASN A 255 3.62 4.16 -6.87
N LYS A 256 4.15 5.31 -6.48
CA LYS A 256 3.48 6.60 -6.45
C LYS A 256 4.05 7.59 -7.50
N ALA A 257 4.83 7.09 -8.45
CA ALA A 257 5.47 7.92 -9.48
C ALA A 257 4.46 8.69 -10.34
N ASP A 258 3.35 8.05 -10.71
CA ASP A 258 2.29 8.62 -11.55
C ASP A 258 1.12 9.23 -10.73
N SER A 259 1.25 9.28 -9.42
CA SER A 259 0.22 9.83 -8.54
C SER A 259 0.18 11.35 -8.62
N LYS A 260 -1.03 11.90 -8.71
CA LYS A 260 -1.29 13.34 -8.68
C LYS A 260 -1.34 13.93 -7.28
N PHE A 261 -1.30 13.07 -6.25
CA PHE A 261 -1.51 13.49 -4.88
C PHE A 261 -0.34 13.12 -3.97
N ILE A 262 0.02 14.04 -3.08
CA ILE A 262 0.80 13.76 -1.88
C ILE A 262 -0.17 13.67 -0.72
N HIS A 263 -0.11 12.58 0.04
CA HIS A 263 -0.92 12.40 1.24
C HIS A 263 -0.09 12.60 2.50
N ILE A 264 -0.62 13.36 3.44
CA ILE A 264 0.05 13.67 4.71
C ILE A 264 -0.87 13.28 5.85
N CYS A 265 -0.50 12.25 6.58
CA CYS A 265 -1.27 11.74 7.70
C CYS A 265 -0.42 10.83 8.59
N PRO A 266 -0.84 10.56 9.84
CA PRO A 266 -0.22 9.53 10.65
C PRO A 266 -0.44 8.14 10.02
N LYS A 267 0.49 7.23 10.26
CA LYS A 267 0.42 5.84 9.79
C LYS A 267 -0.92 5.16 10.11
N SER A 268 -1.50 5.46 11.27
CA SER A 268 -2.77 4.90 11.72
C SER A 268 -3.96 5.30 10.85
N ASN A 269 -3.85 6.37 10.09
CA ASN A 269 -4.94 6.88 9.26
C ASN A 269 -5.09 6.15 7.91
N MET A 270 -4.03 5.50 7.43
CA MET A 270 -4.07 4.72 6.20
C MET A 270 -4.33 3.26 6.52
N LEU A 271 -5.55 2.81 6.25
CA LEU A 271 -6.00 1.45 6.56
C LEU A 271 -5.99 0.60 5.31
N VAL A 272 -5.40 -0.59 5.43
CA VAL A 272 -5.41 -1.61 4.38
C VAL A 272 -6.03 -2.87 4.97
N GLY A 273 -7.20 -3.23 4.45
CA GLY A 273 -7.91 -4.45 4.83
C GLY A 273 -7.49 -5.63 3.98
N TYR A 274 -7.22 -6.75 4.60
CA TYR A 274 -6.96 -8.01 3.93
C TYR A 274 -7.45 -9.17 4.79
N ASP A 275 -7.71 -10.31 4.16
CA ASP A 275 -8.14 -11.51 4.88
C ASP A 275 -6.97 -12.17 5.60
N GLN A 276 -7.26 -12.75 6.75
CA GLN A 276 -6.31 -13.60 7.46
C GLN A 276 -6.30 -14.99 6.83
N MET A 277 -5.13 -15.44 6.52
CA MET A 277 -4.84 -16.69 5.85
C MET A 277 -5.16 -17.92 6.69
N GLY A 278 -6.42 -18.24 6.78
CA GLY A 278 -6.90 -19.42 7.50
C GLY A 278 -7.64 -20.43 6.62
N ASP A 279 -8.09 -20.01 5.44
CA ASP A 279 -8.87 -20.90 4.60
C ASP A 279 -7.99 -21.84 3.79
N VAL A 280 -8.25 -23.12 4.01
CA VAL A 280 -7.53 -24.26 3.44
C VAL A 280 -7.66 -24.31 1.90
N GLU A 281 -8.60 -23.55 1.31
CA GLU A 281 -8.94 -23.60 -0.12
C GLU A 281 -8.45 -22.41 -0.95
N SER A 282 -7.75 -21.46 -0.34
CA SER A 282 -7.42 -20.18 -0.99
C SER A 282 -6.25 -20.24 -1.98
N VAL A 283 -5.47 -21.32 -2.03
CA VAL A 283 -4.46 -21.60 -3.06
C VAL A 283 -4.51 -23.06 -3.47
N ASP A 284 -4.67 -23.29 -4.74
CA ASP A 284 -4.57 -24.63 -5.32
C ASP A 284 -3.85 -24.60 -6.67
N VAL A 285 -3.38 -25.77 -7.11
CA VAL A 285 -2.80 -25.97 -8.44
C VAL A 285 -3.59 -27.07 -9.15
N GLU A 286 -4.19 -26.71 -10.25
CA GLU A 286 -5.04 -27.61 -11.03
C GLU A 286 -4.47 -27.85 -12.43
N LYS A 287 -4.89 -28.94 -13.04
CA LYS A 287 -4.60 -29.20 -14.45
C LYS A 287 -5.62 -28.43 -15.29
N TYR A 288 -5.14 -27.52 -16.12
CA TYR A 288 -5.97 -26.74 -17.02
C TYR A 288 -6.14 -27.45 -18.39
N GLU A 289 -5.03 -27.78 -19.02
CA GLU A 289 -4.97 -28.49 -20.31
C GLU A 289 -3.81 -29.50 -20.29
N PRO A 290 -3.69 -30.36 -21.32
CA PRO A 290 -2.48 -31.18 -21.47
C PRO A 290 -1.24 -30.29 -21.43
N PHE A 291 -0.32 -30.55 -20.48
CA PHE A 291 0.94 -29.80 -20.24
C PHE A 291 0.80 -28.40 -19.64
N ILE A 292 -0.40 -27.87 -19.41
CA ILE A 292 -0.64 -26.58 -18.78
C ILE A 292 -1.26 -26.79 -17.40
N LEU A 293 -0.64 -26.19 -16.39
CA LEU A 293 -1.17 -26.12 -15.03
C LEU A 293 -1.71 -24.71 -14.75
N SER A 294 -2.67 -24.61 -13.86
CA SER A 294 -3.20 -23.35 -13.34
C SER A 294 -2.91 -23.20 -11.85
N TYR A 295 -2.37 -22.06 -11.48
CA TYR A 295 -2.29 -21.61 -10.10
C TYR A 295 -3.56 -20.82 -9.81
N VAL A 296 -4.35 -21.30 -8.86
CA VAL A 296 -5.61 -20.66 -8.44
C VAL A 296 -5.41 -20.09 -7.05
N ALA A 297 -5.67 -18.82 -6.89
CA ALA A 297 -5.66 -18.19 -5.57
C ALA A 297 -6.78 -17.16 -5.42
N THR A 298 -7.26 -16.98 -4.19
CA THR A 298 -8.26 -15.99 -3.83
C THR A 298 -7.78 -15.18 -2.64
N MET A 299 -8.06 -13.88 -2.63
CA MET A 299 -7.69 -12.97 -1.56
C MET A 299 -8.69 -11.82 -1.46
N PHE A 300 -8.99 -11.38 -0.24
CA PHE A 300 -9.71 -10.13 -0.02
C PHE A 300 -8.72 -8.98 0.17
N PHE A 301 -8.99 -7.85 -0.47
CA PHE A 301 -8.16 -6.66 -0.33
C PHE A 301 -8.98 -5.38 -0.49
N GLY A 302 -8.60 -4.33 0.23
CA GLY A 302 -9.23 -3.02 0.13
C GLY A 302 -8.48 -1.97 0.94
N CYS A 303 -8.69 -0.71 0.58
CA CYS A 303 -8.04 0.45 1.21
C CYS A 303 -9.08 1.45 1.70
N GLN A 304 -8.77 2.18 2.78
CA GLN A 304 -9.58 3.31 3.24
C GLN A 304 -8.78 4.21 4.18
N PHE A 305 -9.12 5.49 4.21
CA PHE A 305 -8.69 6.41 5.26
C PHE A 305 -9.58 6.25 6.51
N GLU A 306 -8.98 6.25 7.69
CA GLU A 306 -9.73 6.25 8.95
C GLU A 306 -10.50 7.57 9.13
N SER A 307 -9.86 8.69 8.80
CA SER A 307 -10.43 10.02 8.88
C SER A 307 -9.85 10.95 7.81
N ILE A 308 -10.67 11.85 7.28
CA ILE A 308 -10.26 12.93 6.38
C ILE A 308 -10.34 14.32 7.07
N ASP A 309 -10.50 14.35 8.39
CA ASP A 309 -10.46 15.58 9.20
C ASP A 309 -9.09 16.27 9.02
N PRO A 310 -9.04 17.60 8.80
CA PRO A 310 -7.79 18.36 8.65
C PRO A 310 -6.83 18.21 9.83
N ARG A 311 -7.33 17.82 10.99
CA ARG A 311 -6.53 17.53 12.20
C ARG A 311 -5.75 16.22 12.10
N ARG A 312 -6.07 15.34 11.13
CA ARG A 312 -5.48 14.02 10.93
C ARG A 312 -5.09 13.72 9.49
N PHE A 313 -5.50 14.57 8.54
CA PHE A 313 -5.31 14.33 7.12
C PHE A 313 -5.12 15.63 6.33
N LYS A 314 -4.18 15.63 5.43
CA LYS A 314 -3.99 16.65 4.40
C LYS A 314 -3.59 15.99 3.10
N THR A 315 -4.14 16.45 1.99
CA THR A 315 -3.70 16.06 0.65
C THR A 315 -3.29 17.26 -0.16
N ILE A 316 -2.28 17.07 -0.98
CA ILE A 316 -1.74 18.09 -1.89
C ILE A 316 -1.88 17.54 -3.30
N GLU A 317 -2.57 18.25 -4.17
CA GLU A 317 -2.63 17.96 -5.61
C GLU A 317 -1.42 18.60 -6.29
N LEU A 318 -0.65 17.79 -7.00
CA LEU A 318 0.51 18.24 -7.78
C LEU A 318 0.04 19.00 -9.04
N ALA A 319 0.86 19.96 -9.48
CA ALA A 319 0.67 20.56 -10.80
C ALA A 319 0.82 19.48 -11.87
N GLY A 320 -0.15 19.35 -12.76
CA GLY A 320 -0.18 18.36 -13.84
C GLY A 320 0.71 18.72 -15.01
#